data_9867eb072edc2fb71396f507c249fc5c
#
_entry.id   9867eb072edc2fb71396f507c249fc5c
#
_cell.length_a   1.000
_cell.length_b   1.000
_cell.length_c   1.000
_cell.angle_alpha   90.00
_cell.angle_beta   90.00
_cell.angle_gamma   90.00
#
_symmetry.space_group_name_H-M   'P 1'
#
loop_
_entity.id
_entity.type
_entity.pdbx_description
1 polymer ?
#
loop_
_entity_poly.entity_id
_entity_poly.type
_entity_poly.pdbx_seq_one_letter_code
_entity_poly.pdbx_strand_id
1 'polypeptide(L)'
;MKLAKEIELLFKNRCAEFKEKCKLNFGVYYSPAESLAYTAMKKFQKTYGAIKNVSDKDFFTNSMHVPVWKEMSPFEKIDIESQLTGYSSAGCITYIELDVGIKNNLKALEQIVLYAMQKDIPYFAVNVPNDTCLKCGFTDEFNDECPMCHSQEIQQLRRVTGYLTRKL
;
A
#
# COMPACT_ATOMS: atom_id res chain seq x y z
N MET A 1 -11.94 -0.80 12.16
CA MET A 1 -10.92 0.00 12.91
C MET A 1 -10.75 -0.43 14.37
N LYS A 2 -11.80 -0.61 15.20
CA LYS A 2 -11.65 -0.96 16.63
C LYS A 2 -10.79 -2.21 16.86
N LEU A 3 -11.15 -3.35 16.23
CA LEU A 3 -10.40 -4.59 16.35
C LEU A 3 -8.93 -4.46 15.89
N ALA A 4 -8.68 -3.73 14.79
CA ALA A 4 -7.32 -3.50 14.32
C ALA A 4 -6.47 -2.77 15.37
N LYS A 5 -7.03 -1.70 15.98
CA LYS A 5 -6.33 -0.98 17.07
C LYS A 5 -6.08 -1.86 18.31
N GLU A 6 -7.01 -2.72 18.66
CA GLU A 6 -6.84 -3.65 19.78
C GLU A 6 -5.70 -4.64 19.52
N ILE A 7 -5.61 -5.18 18.30
CA ILE A 7 -4.52 -6.07 17.88
C ILE A 7 -3.17 -5.34 17.92
N GLU A 8 -3.10 -4.14 17.34
CA GLU A 8 -1.88 -3.34 17.32
C GLU A 8 -1.42 -2.96 18.73
N LEU A 9 -2.34 -2.57 19.59
CA LEU A 9 -2.05 -2.27 20.99
C LEU A 9 -1.52 -3.50 21.74
N LEU A 10 -2.06 -4.70 21.46
CA LEU A 10 -1.56 -5.95 22.01
C LEU A 10 -0.09 -6.17 21.64
N PHE A 11 0.27 -6.03 20.36
CA PHE A 11 1.67 -6.16 19.92
C PHE A 11 2.59 -5.14 20.58
N LYS A 12 2.17 -3.87 20.62
CA LYS A 12 2.94 -2.81 21.29
C LYS A 12 3.21 -3.11 22.76
N ASN A 13 2.18 -3.55 23.48
CA ASN A 13 2.31 -3.92 24.91
C ASN A 13 3.23 -5.13 25.10
N ARG A 14 3.11 -6.15 24.26
CA ARG A 14 4.00 -7.31 24.30
C ARG A 14 5.46 -6.97 24.03
N CYS A 15 5.73 -6.09 23.09
CA CYS A 15 7.09 -5.58 22.85
C CYS A 15 7.65 -4.86 24.09
N ALA A 16 6.83 -4.05 24.77
CA ALA A 16 7.23 -3.39 26.02
C ALA A 16 7.54 -4.39 27.14
N GLU A 17 6.70 -5.39 27.34
CA GLU A 17 6.93 -6.47 28.32
C GLU A 17 8.24 -7.23 28.05
N PHE A 18 8.50 -7.60 26.78
CA PHE A 18 9.74 -8.29 26.40
C PHE A 18 10.96 -7.40 26.57
N LYS A 19 10.85 -6.10 26.26
CA LYS A 19 11.91 -5.12 26.51
C LYS A 19 12.34 -5.13 27.98
N GLU A 20 11.38 -5.05 28.89
CA GLU A 20 11.65 -5.07 30.32
C GLU A 20 12.24 -6.42 30.79
N LYS A 21 11.71 -7.53 30.30
CA LYS A 21 12.13 -8.87 30.69
C LYS A 21 13.51 -9.22 30.13
N CYS A 22 13.78 -8.94 28.88
CA CYS A 22 14.99 -9.39 28.18
C CYS A 22 16.08 -8.31 28.10
N LYS A 23 15.75 -7.06 28.47
CA LYS A 23 16.63 -5.89 28.33
C LYS A 23 17.10 -5.64 26.88
N LEU A 24 16.27 -6.06 25.91
CA LEU A 24 16.46 -5.86 24.48
C LEU A 24 15.35 -4.96 23.92
N ASN A 25 15.66 -4.19 22.91
CA ASN A 25 14.64 -3.41 22.20
C ASN A 25 13.90 -4.29 21.20
N PHE A 26 12.58 -4.30 21.32
CA PHE A 26 11.67 -4.94 20.38
C PHE A 26 10.80 -3.87 19.71
N GLY A 27 10.56 -4.02 18.42
CA GLY A 27 9.69 -3.14 17.67
C GLY A 27 8.78 -3.91 16.74
N VAL A 28 7.64 -3.32 16.44
CA VAL A 28 6.70 -3.81 15.42
C VAL A 28 6.88 -2.93 14.19
N TYR A 29 7.03 -3.55 13.02
CA TYR A 29 6.97 -2.85 11.76
C TYR A 29 6.06 -3.59 10.78
N TYR A 30 5.48 -2.84 9.86
CA TYR A 30 4.61 -3.38 8.83
C TYR A 30 5.40 -3.59 7.55
N SER A 31 5.64 -4.86 7.24
CA SER A 31 6.40 -5.27 6.07
C SER A 31 5.48 -5.56 4.88
N PRO A 32 5.84 -5.14 3.67
CA PRO A 32 5.20 -5.68 2.48
C PRO A 32 5.51 -7.17 2.36
N ALA A 33 4.47 -7.98 2.44
CA ALA A 33 4.59 -9.44 2.41
C ALA A 33 4.62 -10.00 0.99
N GLU A 34 5.11 -9.25 0.03
CA GLU A 34 5.29 -9.56 -1.40
C GLU A 34 4.50 -10.80 -1.90
N SER A 35 5.15 -11.92 -2.17
CA SER A 35 4.49 -13.14 -2.65
C SER A 35 3.58 -13.82 -1.63
N LEU A 36 3.71 -13.53 -0.34
CA LEU A 36 2.90 -14.16 0.71
C LEU A 36 1.43 -13.76 0.65
N ALA A 37 1.10 -12.55 0.22
CA ALA A 37 -0.27 -12.07 0.13
C ALA A 37 -1.13 -12.96 -0.78
N TYR A 38 -0.62 -13.34 -1.94
CA TYR A 38 -1.28 -14.27 -2.85
C TYR A 38 -1.33 -15.69 -2.29
N THR A 39 -0.20 -16.22 -1.83
CA THR A 39 -0.11 -17.58 -1.28
C THR A 39 -1.02 -17.77 -0.07
N ALA A 40 -1.07 -16.79 0.83
CA ALA A 40 -1.94 -16.80 1.99
C ALA A 40 -3.42 -16.79 1.57
N MET A 41 -3.80 -15.96 0.59
CA MET A 41 -5.16 -15.93 0.07
C MET A 41 -5.58 -17.28 -0.49
N LYS A 42 -4.75 -17.91 -1.32
CA LYS A 42 -5.05 -19.24 -1.88
C LYS A 42 -5.20 -20.32 -0.80
N LYS A 43 -4.35 -20.30 0.24
CA LYS A 43 -4.49 -21.22 1.38
C LYS A 43 -5.76 -20.94 2.18
N PHE A 44 -6.07 -19.69 2.42
CA PHE A 44 -7.29 -19.30 3.14
C PHE A 44 -8.54 -19.75 2.39
N GLN A 45 -8.63 -19.46 1.08
CA GLN A 45 -9.75 -19.86 0.23
C GLN A 45 -9.93 -21.37 0.19
N LYS A 46 -8.82 -22.14 0.17
CA LYS A 46 -8.87 -23.61 0.21
C LYS A 46 -9.51 -24.13 1.51
N THR A 47 -9.29 -23.46 2.62
CA THR A 47 -9.77 -23.90 3.94
C THR A 47 -11.17 -23.38 4.27
N TYR A 48 -11.44 -22.10 3.95
CA TYR A 48 -12.64 -21.39 4.40
C TYR A 48 -13.55 -20.95 3.26
N GLY A 49 -13.14 -21.14 2.01
CA GLY A 49 -13.84 -20.63 0.83
C GLY A 49 -13.63 -19.15 0.58
N ALA A 50 -14.25 -18.64 -0.48
CA ALA A 50 -14.26 -17.22 -0.80
C ALA A 50 -15.32 -16.50 0.04
N ILE A 51 -14.90 -15.61 0.90
CA ILE A 51 -15.76 -14.80 1.78
C ILE A 51 -15.77 -13.37 1.26
N LYS A 52 -16.95 -12.83 0.97
CA LYS A 52 -17.14 -11.48 0.45
C LYS A 52 -16.45 -10.43 1.32
N ASN A 53 -15.67 -9.54 0.70
CA ASN A 53 -14.87 -8.49 1.33
C ASN A 53 -13.75 -8.99 2.28
N VAL A 54 -13.47 -10.29 2.30
CA VAL A 54 -12.40 -10.89 3.11
C VAL A 54 -11.43 -11.66 2.22
N SER A 55 -11.95 -12.64 1.48
CA SER A 55 -11.13 -13.53 0.66
C SER A 55 -11.70 -13.73 -0.74
N ASP A 56 -12.44 -12.76 -1.26
CA ASP A 56 -13.05 -12.76 -2.59
C ASP A 56 -12.15 -12.14 -3.68
N LYS A 57 -10.92 -11.83 -3.35
CA LYS A 57 -9.89 -11.31 -4.26
C LYS A 57 -8.75 -12.33 -4.42
N ASP A 58 -7.82 -12.05 -5.33
CA ASP A 58 -6.70 -12.95 -5.59
C ASP A 58 -5.59 -12.87 -4.54
N PHE A 59 -5.53 -11.80 -3.77
CA PHE A 59 -4.52 -11.58 -2.74
C PHE A 59 -5.08 -10.79 -1.55
N PHE A 60 -4.46 -10.97 -0.38
CA PHE A 60 -4.69 -10.11 0.77
C PHE A 60 -3.98 -8.77 0.61
N THR A 61 -4.54 -7.73 1.17
CA THR A 61 -3.82 -6.46 1.34
C THR A 61 -2.69 -6.65 2.33
N ASN A 62 -1.51 -6.14 1.99
CA ASN A 62 -0.35 -6.18 2.87
C ASN A 62 -0.51 -5.23 4.06
N SER A 63 0.06 -5.64 5.20
CA SER A 63 0.16 -4.81 6.39
C SER A 63 -1.17 -4.22 6.83
N MET A 64 -1.17 -2.96 7.20
CA MET A 64 -2.31 -2.19 7.69
C MET A 64 -3.00 -1.35 6.61
N HIS A 65 -2.60 -1.51 5.36
CA HIS A 65 -3.05 -0.63 4.28
C HIS A 65 -4.51 -0.85 3.90
N VAL A 66 -5.13 0.24 3.44
CA VAL A 66 -6.40 0.15 2.75
C VAL A 66 -6.18 -0.60 1.43
N PRO A 67 -7.07 -1.56 1.08
CA PRO A 67 -6.96 -2.30 -0.16
C PRO A 67 -6.90 -1.39 -1.39
N VAL A 68 -5.95 -1.66 -2.30
CA VAL A 68 -5.72 -0.85 -3.51
C VAL A 68 -6.90 -0.81 -4.48
N TRP A 69 -7.78 -1.82 -4.44
CA TRP A 69 -9.00 -1.86 -5.25
C TRP A 69 -10.17 -1.06 -4.67
N LYS A 70 -10.00 -0.47 -3.49
CA LYS A 70 -11.03 0.34 -2.85
C LYS A 70 -10.87 1.79 -3.28
N GLU A 71 -11.78 2.25 -4.12
CA GLU A 71 -11.81 3.66 -4.53
C GLU A 71 -12.08 4.56 -3.32
N MET A 72 -11.20 5.51 -3.10
CA MET A 72 -11.30 6.55 -2.09
C MET A 72 -10.34 7.70 -2.38
N SER A 73 -10.62 8.85 -1.81
CA SER A 73 -9.72 10.00 -1.93
C SER A 73 -8.40 9.76 -1.14
N PRO A 74 -7.29 10.41 -1.55
CA PRO A 74 -6.05 10.38 -0.80
C PRO A 74 -6.20 10.79 0.67
N PHE A 75 -7.05 11.76 0.94
CA PHE A 75 -7.31 12.27 2.29
C PHE A 75 -8.02 11.24 3.17
N GLU A 76 -9.04 10.57 2.63
CA GLU A 76 -9.74 9.48 3.35
C GLU A 76 -8.80 8.32 3.65
N LYS A 77 -7.92 7.96 2.72
CA LYS A 77 -6.91 6.91 2.94
C LYS A 77 -5.95 7.30 4.07
N ILE A 78 -5.44 8.53 4.06
CA ILE A 78 -4.61 9.08 5.12
C ILE A 78 -5.33 9.05 6.46
N ASP A 79 -6.61 9.45 6.53
CA ASP A 79 -7.41 9.44 7.75
C ASP A 79 -7.59 8.04 8.34
N ILE A 80 -7.70 7.03 7.48
CA ILE A 80 -7.82 5.63 7.92
C ILE A 80 -6.46 5.11 8.42
N GLU A 81 -5.41 5.24 7.61
CA GLU A 81 -4.11 4.65 7.89
C GLU A 81 -3.40 5.36 9.07
N SER A 82 -3.53 6.67 9.21
CA SER A 82 -2.96 7.43 10.32
C SER A 82 -3.42 6.93 11.70
N GLN A 83 -4.59 6.30 11.79
CA GLN A 83 -5.09 5.74 13.03
C GLN A 83 -4.31 4.50 13.52
N LEU A 84 -3.50 3.90 12.65
CA LEU A 84 -2.72 2.68 12.95
C LEU A 84 -1.22 2.93 12.96
N THR A 85 -0.72 3.94 12.26
CA THR A 85 0.72 4.24 12.14
C THR A 85 1.43 4.41 13.48
N GLY A 86 0.76 5.00 14.46
CA GLY A 86 1.31 5.23 15.81
C GLY A 86 1.60 3.96 16.64
N TYR A 87 1.16 2.80 16.20
CA TYR A 87 1.45 1.52 16.87
C TYR A 87 2.70 0.83 16.30
N SER A 88 3.16 1.22 15.11
CA SER A 88 4.35 0.65 14.49
C SER A 88 5.61 1.36 14.97
N SER A 89 6.24 0.82 16.01
CA SER A 89 7.42 1.44 16.64
C SER A 89 8.70 1.27 15.81
N ALA A 90 8.73 0.36 14.85
CA ALA A 90 9.89 0.08 14.00
C ALA A 90 9.70 0.49 12.54
N GLY A 91 8.57 1.09 12.18
CA GLY A 91 8.31 1.71 10.88
C GLY A 91 7.07 1.21 10.18
N CYS A 92 6.50 2.10 9.39
CA CYS A 92 5.43 1.81 8.43
C CYS A 92 5.47 2.86 7.32
N ILE A 93 4.97 2.52 6.15
CA ILE A 93 4.84 3.43 5.01
C ILE A 93 3.38 3.54 4.64
N THR A 94 2.89 4.74 4.39
CA THR A 94 1.60 4.97 3.75
C THR A 94 1.82 5.27 2.27
N TYR A 95 1.23 4.47 1.39
CA TYR A 95 1.27 4.67 -0.05
C TYR A 95 -0.02 5.33 -0.52
N ILE A 96 0.11 6.42 -1.27
CA ILE A 96 -1.02 7.08 -1.92
C ILE A 96 -0.90 6.88 -3.42
N GLU A 97 -1.88 6.22 -3.99
CA GLU A 97 -2.01 6.04 -5.44
C GLU A 97 -2.64 7.29 -6.03
N LEU A 98 -1.95 7.92 -6.97
CA LEU A 98 -2.43 9.09 -7.72
C LEU A 98 -2.35 8.80 -9.21
N ASP A 99 -3.16 9.48 -10.01
CA ASP A 99 -3.04 9.44 -11.46
C ASP A 99 -1.83 10.26 -11.95
N VAL A 100 -1.46 10.06 -13.19
CA VAL A 100 -0.30 10.73 -13.80
C VAL A 100 -0.46 12.26 -13.89
N GLY A 101 -1.67 12.76 -13.88
CA GLY A 101 -1.99 14.19 -13.93
C GLY A 101 -1.43 14.97 -12.74
N ILE A 102 -1.13 14.30 -11.63
CA ILE A 102 -0.52 14.91 -10.44
C ILE A 102 0.84 15.54 -10.74
N LYS A 103 1.58 15.03 -11.74
CA LYS A 103 2.86 15.60 -12.19
C LYS A 103 2.74 17.05 -12.62
N ASN A 104 1.56 17.44 -13.11
CA ASN A 104 1.24 18.80 -13.57
C ASN A 104 0.48 19.62 -12.52
N ASN A 105 0.20 19.07 -11.34
CA ASN A 105 -0.54 19.74 -10.27
C ASN A 105 0.21 19.69 -8.95
N LEU A 106 1.33 20.41 -8.87
CA LEU A 106 2.19 20.46 -7.70
C LEU A 106 1.47 20.99 -6.45
N LYS A 107 0.47 21.87 -6.62
CA LYS A 107 -0.31 22.39 -5.47
C LYS A 107 -1.17 21.28 -4.84
N ALA A 108 -1.78 20.42 -5.64
CA ALA A 108 -2.53 19.30 -5.12
C ALA A 108 -1.60 18.30 -4.41
N LEU A 109 -0.42 18.03 -4.98
CA LEU A 109 0.58 17.19 -4.35
C LEU A 109 1.03 17.76 -3.00
N GLU A 110 1.33 19.07 -2.95
CA GLU A 110 1.70 19.78 -1.72
C GLU A 110 0.61 19.65 -0.64
N GLN A 111 -0.65 19.84 -1.00
CA GLN A 111 -1.78 19.68 -0.07
C GLN A 111 -1.86 18.27 0.52
N ILE A 112 -1.67 17.23 -0.30
CA ILE A 112 -1.66 15.85 0.16
C ILE A 112 -0.50 15.59 1.13
N VAL A 113 0.70 16.08 0.81
CA VAL A 113 1.88 15.93 1.67
C VAL A 113 1.68 16.65 3.00
N LEU A 114 1.22 17.90 2.97
CA LEU A 114 0.95 18.68 4.19
C LEU A 114 -0.12 17.99 5.05
N TYR A 115 -1.15 17.43 4.43
CA TYR A 115 -2.17 16.69 5.15
C TYR A 115 -1.63 15.43 5.81
N ALA A 116 -0.79 14.67 5.12
CA ALA A 116 -0.12 13.51 5.69
C ALA A 116 0.76 13.89 6.90
N MET A 117 1.48 15.01 6.82
CA MET A 117 2.26 15.55 7.94
C MET A 117 1.38 15.96 9.13
N GLN A 118 0.23 16.60 8.88
CA GLN A 118 -0.73 16.98 9.93
C GLN A 118 -1.36 15.77 10.63
N LYS A 119 -1.37 14.61 9.96
CA LYS A 119 -1.89 13.35 10.49
C LYS A 119 -0.80 12.46 11.10
N ASP A 120 0.40 13.01 11.32
CA ASP A 120 1.55 12.29 11.90
C ASP A 120 1.90 10.99 11.14
N ILE A 121 1.76 10.98 9.81
CA ILE A 121 2.22 9.86 8.98
C ILE A 121 3.77 9.85 8.99
N PRO A 122 4.40 8.81 9.53
CA PRO A 122 5.85 8.83 9.75
C PRO A 122 6.66 8.64 8.46
N TYR A 123 6.09 7.93 7.49
CA TYR A 123 6.70 7.73 6.18
C TYR A 123 5.62 7.67 5.10
N PHE A 124 5.75 8.53 4.12
CA PHE A 124 4.76 8.76 3.07
C PHE A 124 5.39 8.57 1.69
N ALA A 125 4.71 7.86 0.82
CA ALA A 125 5.14 7.67 -0.55
C ALA A 125 3.97 7.87 -1.53
N VAL A 126 4.22 8.63 -2.58
CA VAL A 126 3.30 8.80 -3.70
C VAL A 126 3.62 7.74 -4.76
N ASN A 127 2.60 7.04 -5.20
CA ASN A 127 2.67 6.07 -6.26
C ASN A 127 1.85 6.55 -7.46
N VAL A 128 2.51 6.65 -8.62
CA VAL A 128 1.89 7.04 -9.88
C VAL A 128 2.08 5.89 -10.86
N PRO A 129 1.04 5.46 -11.58
CA PRO A 129 1.18 4.47 -12.65
C PRO A 129 2.25 4.87 -13.65
N ASN A 130 2.97 3.89 -14.17
CA ASN A 130 4.03 4.13 -15.13
C ASN A 130 4.07 2.98 -16.14
N ASP A 131 3.62 3.28 -17.35
CA ASP A 131 3.63 2.35 -18.47
C ASP A 131 4.74 2.75 -19.44
N THR A 132 5.45 1.79 -19.97
CA THR A 132 6.54 2.03 -20.91
C THR A 132 6.27 1.27 -22.21
N CYS A 133 6.28 1.97 -23.31
CA CYS A 133 6.26 1.36 -24.62
C CYS A 133 7.62 0.70 -24.90
N LEU A 134 7.64 -0.59 -25.14
CA LEU A 134 8.88 -1.33 -25.41
C LEU A 134 9.45 -1.02 -26.80
N LYS A 135 8.62 -0.49 -27.73
CA LYS A 135 9.04 -0.15 -29.08
C LYS A 135 9.70 1.22 -29.20
N CYS A 136 9.14 2.26 -28.59
CA CYS A 136 9.65 3.63 -28.73
C CYS A 136 10.20 4.25 -27.43
N GLY A 137 10.06 3.55 -26.29
CA GLY A 137 10.53 4.04 -24.98
C GLY A 137 9.64 5.13 -24.37
N PHE A 138 8.52 5.48 -24.97
CA PHE A 138 7.59 6.46 -24.39
C PHE A 138 7.05 5.94 -23.07
N THR A 139 7.01 6.81 -22.07
CA THR A 139 6.63 6.46 -20.70
C THR A 139 5.58 7.43 -20.19
N ASP A 140 4.40 6.92 -19.87
CA ASP A 140 3.28 7.64 -19.27
C ASP A 140 2.24 6.63 -18.74
N GLU A 141 1.04 7.10 -18.38
CA GLU A 141 -0.12 6.23 -18.14
C GLU A 141 -0.90 6.04 -19.44
N PHE A 142 -0.94 4.83 -19.97
CA PHE A 142 -1.76 4.44 -21.11
C PHE A 142 -2.13 2.96 -21.04
N ASN A 143 -3.28 2.59 -21.60
CA ASN A 143 -3.84 1.25 -21.43
C ASN A 143 -3.21 0.24 -22.41
N ASP A 144 -3.81 0.09 -23.60
CA ASP A 144 -3.52 -1.04 -24.48
C ASP A 144 -2.67 -0.65 -25.69
N GLU A 145 -2.47 0.65 -25.92
CA GLU A 145 -1.77 1.17 -27.09
C GLU A 145 -0.94 2.41 -26.75
N CYS A 146 0.29 2.45 -27.27
CA CYS A 146 1.17 3.61 -27.12
C CYS A 146 0.65 4.81 -27.90
N PRO A 147 0.41 5.97 -27.30
CA PRO A 147 -0.10 7.15 -27.99
C PRO A 147 0.89 7.75 -29.00
N MET A 148 2.17 7.38 -28.92
CA MET A 148 3.21 7.92 -29.82
C MET A 148 3.46 7.06 -31.05
N CYS A 149 3.44 5.74 -30.94
CA CYS A 149 3.82 4.86 -32.04
C CYS A 149 2.80 3.74 -32.31
N HIS A 150 1.65 3.76 -31.64
CA HIS A 150 0.55 2.80 -31.78
C HIS A 150 0.96 1.33 -31.55
N SER A 151 2.05 1.09 -30.86
CA SER A 151 2.47 -0.25 -30.47
C SER A 151 1.67 -0.75 -29.29
N GLN A 152 1.32 -2.03 -29.31
CA GLN A 152 0.71 -2.76 -28.19
C GLN A 152 1.75 -3.45 -27.29
N GLU A 153 3.03 -3.34 -27.61
CA GLU A 153 4.12 -3.85 -26.80
C GLU A 153 4.37 -2.93 -25.60
N ILE A 154 3.56 -3.09 -24.55
CA ILE A 154 3.55 -2.20 -23.39
C ILE A 154 3.97 -2.98 -22.14
N GLN A 155 4.93 -2.43 -21.42
CA GLN A 155 5.27 -2.87 -20.08
C GLN A 155 4.52 -2.02 -19.05
N GLN A 156 3.55 -2.61 -18.36
CA GLN A 156 2.84 -1.96 -17.27
C GLN A 156 3.53 -2.24 -15.95
N LEU A 157 3.91 -1.17 -15.24
CA LEU A 157 4.46 -1.26 -13.91
C LEU A 157 3.44 -0.73 -12.90
N ARG A 158 3.04 -1.59 -11.98
CA ARG A 158 2.08 -1.24 -10.93
C ARG A 158 2.65 -1.58 -9.56
N ARG A 159 2.38 -0.72 -8.61
CA ARG A 159 2.70 -1.01 -7.21
C ARG A 159 1.48 -1.65 -6.56
N VAL A 160 1.67 -2.82 -6.02
CA VAL A 160 0.67 -3.50 -5.20
C VAL A 160 1.13 -3.42 -3.77
N THR A 161 0.68 -2.40 -3.08
CA THR A 161 0.93 -2.13 -1.66
C THR A 161 2.29 -2.60 -1.16
N GLY A 162 3.32 -1.82 -1.40
CA GLY A 162 4.67 -2.05 -0.88
C GLY A 162 5.67 -2.64 -1.86
N TYR A 163 5.26 -3.25 -2.98
CA TYR A 163 6.19 -3.74 -4.00
C TYR A 163 5.69 -3.48 -5.42
N LEU A 164 6.64 -3.45 -6.34
CA LEU A 164 6.37 -3.27 -7.76
C LEU A 164 6.14 -4.63 -8.41
N THR A 165 5.08 -4.75 -9.21
CA THR A 165 4.82 -5.92 -10.03
C THR A 165 4.64 -5.51 -11.49
N ARG A 166 5.07 -6.38 -12.39
CA ARG A 166 4.71 -6.27 -13.80
C ARG A 166 3.35 -6.93 -13.98
N LYS A 167 2.46 -6.25 -14.65
CA LYS A 167 1.24 -6.88 -15.14
C LYS A 167 1.65 -7.75 -16.33
N LEU A 168 1.44 -9.05 -16.19
CA LEU A 168 1.60 -10.02 -17.27
C LEU A 168 0.36 -10.02 -18.12
#